data_e48f9791341a9d67b9f0b76c8d14b53b
#
_entry.id   e48f9791341a9d67b9f0b76c8d14b53b
#
_cell.length_a   1.000
_cell.length_b   1.000
_cell.length_c   1.000
_cell.angle_alpha   90.00
_cell.angle_beta   90.00
_cell.angle_gamma   90.00
#
_symmetry.space_group_name_H-M   'P 1'
#
loop_
_entity.id
_entity.type
_entity.pdbx_description
1 polymer ?
#
loop_
_entity_poly.entity_id
_entity_poly.type
_entity_poly.pdbx_seq_one_letter_code
_entity_poly.pdbx_strand_id
1 'polypeptide(L)'
;MCIRDSLYDLDIENINEIRRKGNIYKGIVTRVEPSLGAAFINFGADRHGFLPFKEVAPQFYPKDKKGRLSITDCLSKNQEIIVQVEKEERGNKGAALTTFVSLAGRFLVLMPNNPKAQGISRRLNPSERDTLKQKVSALNIPEEMGIIVRTAGEGKELTELEWDLDYLLKVWDAILEANLQKNGPFLIYKESDVIIRSLRDYVREDVDEVWIDTQEAYDQAIEFVDRVMPEQSNI
;
A
#
# COMPACT_ATOMS: atom_id res chain seq x y z
N MET A 1 31.01 1.27 30.54
CA MET A 1 30.43 1.56 29.23
C MET A 1 29.02 2.10 29.47
N CYS A 2 28.76 3.39 29.24
CA CYS A 2 27.40 3.92 29.42
C CYS A 2 26.64 3.65 28.14
N ILE A 3 25.82 2.61 28.16
CA ILE A 3 24.86 2.37 27.09
C ILE A 3 23.79 3.46 27.27
N ARG A 4 23.68 4.36 26.32
CA ARG A 4 22.58 5.32 26.26
C ARG A 4 21.47 4.66 25.49
N ASP A 5 20.64 3.90 26.20
CA ASP A 5 19.43 3.34 25.62
C ASP A 5 18.44 4.49 25.42
N SER A 6 18.13 4.81 24.17
CA SER A 6 17.07 5.74 23.84
C SER A 6 16.03 5.03 22.99
N LEU A 7 14.76 5.13 23.42
CA LEU A 7 13.64 4.67 22.61
C LEU A 7 13.59 5.49 21.33
N TYR A 8 13.67 4.81 20.17
CA TYR A 8 13.63 5.45 18.87
C TYR A 8 12.20 5.59 18.36
N ASP A 9 11.40 4.55 18.49
CA ASP A 9 9.98 4.53 18.12
C ASP A 9 9.20 3.51 18.94
N LEU A 10 7.88 3.65 19.00
CA LEU A 10 6.96 2.74 19.67
C LEU A 10 5.69 2.60 18.83
N ASP A 11 5.44 1.41 18.30
CA ASP A 11 4.17 1.08 17.64
C ASP A 11 3.40 0.06 18.50
N ILE A 12 2.12 0.30 18.72
CA ILE A 12 1.23 -0.57 19.49
C ILE A 12 0.07 -0.97 18.61
N GLU A 13 -0.14 -2.27 18.47
CA GLU A 13 -1.30 -2.82 17.78
C GLU A 13 -2.16 -3.64 18.75
N ASN A 14 -3.46 -3.36 18.76
CA ASN A 14 -4.41 -4.12 19.54
C ASN A 14 -4.92 -5.30 18.72
N ILE A 15 -4.64 -6.52 19.13
CA ILE A 15 -5.04 -7.75 18.42
C ILE A 15 -6.57 -7.86 18.29
N ASN A 16 -7.32 -7.28 19.22
CA ASN A 16 -8.78 -7.29 19.21
C ASN A 16 -9.39 -6.20 18.32
N GLU A 17 -8.59 -5.28 17.81
CA GLU A 17 -9.04 -4.19 16.96
C GLU A 17 -8.70 -4.49 15.50
N ILE A 18 -9.71 -4.66 14.69
CA ILE A 18 -9.53 -4.94 13.26
C ILE A 18 -9.00 -3.68 12.58
N ARG A 19 -7.69 -3.58 12.44
CA ARG A 19 -7.06 -2.52 11.66
C ARG A 19 -7.31 -2.78 10.17
N ARG A 20 -8.04 -1.87 9.53
CA ARG A 20 -8.40 -1.98 8.11
C ARG A 20 -7.60 -1.05 7.20
N LYS A 21 -6.92 -0.05 7.76
CA LYS A 21 -6.12 0.90 6.97
C LYS A 21 -5.05 0.17 6.16
N GLY A 22 -5.00 0.46 4.86
CA GLY A 22 -4.10 -0.20 3.91
C GLY A 22 -4.67 -1.48 3.29
N ASN A 23 -5.65 -2.13 3.93
CA ASN A 23 -6.27 -3.33 3.39
C ASN A 23 -6.98 -3.06 2.07
N ILE A 24 -6.90 -4.04 1.16
CA ILE A 24 -7.52 -3.98 -0.16
C ILE A 24 -8.69 -4.96 -0.21
N TYR A 25 -9.80 -4.48 -0.70
CA TYR A 25 -11.05 -5.24 -0.78
C TYR A 25 -11.59 -5.22 -2.20
N LYS A 26 -12.30 -6.28 -2.58
CA LYS A 26 -13.29 -6.22 -3.64
C LYS A 26 -14.57 -5.67 -3.05
N GLY A 27 -14.95 -4.47 -3.43
CA GLY A 27 -16.16 -3.80 -2.95
C GLY A 27 -17.24 -3.74 -4.01
N ILE A 28 -18.48 -3.52 -3.58
CA ILE A 28 -19.65 -3.34 -4.44
C ILE A 28 -20.18 -1.92 -4.26
N VAL A 29 -20.33 -1.19 -5.36
CA VAL A 29 -20.97 0.14 -5.35
C VAL A 29 -22.43 0.00 -4.99
N THR A 30 -22.83 0.48 -3.80
CA THR A 30 -24.23 0.39 -3.35
C THR A 30 -25.03 1.61 -3.77
N ARG A 31 -24.40 2.79 -3.79
CA ARG A 31 -25.03 4.04 -4.17
C ARG A 31 -24.01 5.03 -4.72
N VAL A 32 -24.36 5.73 -5.78
CA VAL A 32 -23.62 6.87 -6.31
C VAL A 32 -24.39 8.14 -5.99
N GLU A 33 -23.73 9.13 -5.39
CA GLU A 33 -24.34 10.37 -4.89
C GLU A 33 -23.69 11.58 -5.59
N PRO A 34 -24.27 12.06 -6.67
CA PRO A 34 -23.71 13.16 -7.45
C PRO A 34 -23.59 14.47 -6.65
N SER A 35 -24.53 14.73 -5.75
CA SER A 35 -24.55 15.91 -4.90
C SER A 35 -23.35 15.99 -3.95
N LEU A 36 -22.82 14.84 -3.53
CA LEU A 36 -21.63 14.72 -2.70
C LEU A 36 -20.35 14.51 -3.54
N GLY A 37 -20.49 14.28 -4.84
CA GLY A 37 -19.36 13.87 -5.68
C GLY A 37 -18.70 12.59 -5.16
N ALA A 38 -19.49 11.62 -4.69
CA ALA A 38 -18.98 10.42 -4.03
C ALA A 38 -19.83 9.18 -4.27
N ALA A 39 -19.29 8.01 -4.03
CA ALA A 39 -19.99 6.73 -4.01
C ALA A 39 -19.87 6.06 -2.64
N PHE A 40 -20.86 5.26 -2.30
CA PHE A 40 -20.84 4.40 -1.12
C PHE A 40 -20.60 2.96 -1.55
N ILE A 41 -19.63 2.32 -0.89
CA ILE A 41 -19.12 1.01 -1.25
C ILE A 41 -19.34 0.04 -0.09
N ASN A 42 -20.02 -1.06 -0.37
CA ASN A 42 -20.00 -2.22 0.54
C ASN A 42 -18.67 -2.97 0.31
N PHE A 43 -17.80 -2.97 1.29
CA PHE A 43 -16.51 -3.67 1.25
C PHE A 43 -16.41 -4.78 2.30
N GLY A 44 -17.55 -5.16 2.91
CA GLY A 44 -17.62 -6.24 3.89
C GLY A 44 -17.52 -5.78 5.36
N ALA A 45 -17.53 -4.46 5.61
CA ALA A 45 -17.63 -3.91 6.96
C ALA A 45 -19.11 -3.57 7.30
N ASP A 46 -19.38 -3.35 8.60
CA ASP A 46 -20.73 -3.00 9.08
C ASP A 46 -21.28 -1.72 8.44
N ARG A 47 -20.38 -0.79 8.13
CA ARG A 47 -20.71 0.47 7.45
C ARG A 47 -20.10 0.52 6.08
N HIS A 48 -20.84 1.07 5.14
CA HIS A 48 -20.33 1.30 3.79
C HIS A 48 -19.21 2.34 3.82
N GLY A 49 -18.17 2.08 3.03
CA GLY A 49 -17.08 3.02 2.84
C GLY A 49 -17.47 4.17 1.93
N PHE A 50 -16.82 5.31 2.10
CA PHE A 50 -16.99 6.52 1.34
C PHE A 50 -15.85 6.67 0.32
N LEU A 51 -16.21 6.70 -0.97
CA LEU A 51 -15.28 6.87 -2.09
C LEU A 51 -15.56 8.20 -2.79
N PRO A 52 -14.79 9.27 -2.54
CA PRO A 52 -14.96 10.53 -3.24
C PRO A 52 -14.44 10.46 -4.68
N PHE A 53 -14.99 11.26 -5.58
CA PHE A 53 -14.64 11.27 -7.01
C PHE A 53 -13.13 11.45 -7.27
N LYS A 54 -12.47 12.28 -6.48
CA LYS A 54 -11.02 12.52 -6.58
C LYS A 54 -10.17 11.27 -6.31
N GLU A 55 -10.74 10.27 -5.63
CA GLU A 55 -10.11 8.99 -5.31
C GLU A 55 -10.51 7.87 -6.30
N VAL A 56 -11.20 8.22 -7.38
CA VAL A 56 -11.54 7.30 -8.48
C VAL A 56 -10.45 7.37 -9.54
N ALA A 57 -9.76 6.26 -9.77
CA ALA A 57 -8.66 6.18 -10.72
C ALA A 57 -9.13 6.30 -12.19
N PRO A 58 -8.28 6.82 -13.08
CA PRO A 58 -8.62 7.06 -14.49
C PRO A 58 -9.10 5.82 -15.27
N GLN A 59 -8.75 4.62 -14.85
CA GLN A 59 -9.23 3.37 -15.46
C GLN A 59 -10.75 3.23 -15.47
N PHE A 60 -11.45 3.92 -14.56
CA PHE A 60 -12.91 3.96 -14.48
C PHE A 60 -13.53 5.07 -15.32
N TYR A 61 -12.72 5.91 -15.96
CA TYR A 61 -13.24 7.03 -16.74
C TYR A 61 -13.68 6.57 -18.13
N PRO A 62 -14.82 7.06 -18.63
CA PRO A 62 -15.27 6.76 -19.99
C PRO A 62 -14.29 7.34 -21.02
N LYS A 63 -13.91 6.51 -22.01
CA LYS A 63 -12.90 6.89 -23.03
C LYS A 63 -13.42 7.99 -23.98
N ASP A 64 -14.74 8.06 -24.19
CA ASP A 64 -15.32 8.88 -25.23
C ASP A 64 -15.93 10.21 -24.75
N LYS A 65 -15.95 10.46 -23.43
CA LYS A 65 -16.56 11.66 -22.87
C LYS A 65 -15.58 12.84 -22.86
N LYS A 66 -15.87 13.85 -23.65
CA LYS A 66 -15.17 15.15 -23.61
C LYS A 66 -15.87 16.08 -22.62
N GLY A 67 -15.10 16.73 -21.73
CA GLY A 67 -15.59 17.69 -20.76
C GLY A 67 -15.41 17.28 -19.31
N ARG A 68 -16.12 17.96 -18.40
CA ARG A 68 -16.03 17.71 -16.96
C ARG A 68 -16.72 16.39 -16.61
N LEU A 69 -15.95 15.46 -16.08
CA LEU A 69 -16.45 14.18 -15.59
C LEU A 69 -17.12 14.34 -14.23
N SER A 70 -18.12 13.51 -14.00
CA SER A 70 -18.78 13.35 -12.70
C SER A 70 -18.66 11.90 -12.23
N ILE A 71 -18.94 11.64 -10.97
CA ILE A 71 -18.82 10.29 -10.41
C ILE A 71 -19.79 9.30 -11.08
N THR A 72 -20.96 9.76 -11.53
CA THR A 72 -21.95 8.95 -12.24
C THR A 72 -21.51 8.53 -13.64
N ASP A 73 -20.50 9.21 -14.18
CA ASP A 73 -19.92 8.80 -15.47
C ASP A 73 -18.92 7.65 -15.30
N CYS A 74 -18.39 7.51 -14.11
CA CYS A 74 -17.29 6.59 -13.80
C CYS A 74 -17.75 5.33 -13.07
N LEU A 75 -18.76 5.44 -12.23
CA LEU A 75 -19.23 4.37 -11.37
C LEU A 75 -20.75 4.16 -11.49
N SER A 76 -21.17 2.90 -11.49
CA SER A 76 -22.56 2.48 -11.54
C SER A 76 -22.92 1.64 -10.31
N LYS A 77 -24.20 1.67 -9.91
CA LYS A 77 -24.71 0.81 -8.84
C LYS A 77 -24.49 -0.67 -9.17
N ASN A 78 -24.13 -1.47 -8.19
CA ASN A 78 -23.79 -2.90 -8.27
C ASN A 78 -22.49 -3.21 -9.04
N GLN A 79 -21.73 -2.19 -9.42
CA GLN A 79 -20.39 -2.40 -9.99
C GLN A 79 -19.43 -2.92 -8.91
N GLU A 80 -18.67 -3.94 -9.23
CA GLU A 80 -17.58 -4.44 -8.40
C GLU A 80 -16.31 -3.67 -8.71
N ILE A 81 -15.59 -3.24 -7.68
CA ILE A 81 -14.36 -2.46 -7.80
C ILE A 81 -13.36 -2.87 -6.73
N ILE A 82 -12.06 -2.79 -7.06
CA ILE A 82 -10.99 -2.89 -6.07
C ILE A 82 -10.87 -1.55 -5.36
N VAL A 83 -10.90 -1.59 -4.02
CA VAL A 83 -10.74 -0.41 -3.17
C VAL A 83 -9.75 -0.68 -2.05
N GLN A 84 -9.00 0.34 -1.67
CA GLN A 84 -8.11 0.32 -0.52
C GLN A 84 -8.66 1.26 0.56
N VAL A 85 -8.52 0.88 1.83
CA VAL A 85 -8.89 1.73 2.96
C VAL A 85 -7.79 2.77 3.20
N GLU A 86 -8.09 4.04 2.93
CA GLU A 86 -7.17 5.16 3.20
C GLU A 86 -7.22 5.60 4.67
N LYS A 87 -8.46 5.68 5.21
CA LYS A 87 -8.69 6.06 6.61
C LYS A 87 -9.77 5.17 7.20
N GLU A 88 -9.58 4.80 8.44
CA GLU A 88 -10.53 4.00 9.19
C GLU A 88 -11.82 4.75 9.52
N GLU A 89 -12.83 4.01 9.89
CA GLU A 89 -14.07 4.55 10.42
C GLU A 89 -13.80 5.42 11.66
N ARG A 90 -14.48 6.56 11.72
CA ARG A 90 -14.36 7.44 12.88
C ARG A 90 -15.71 8.02 13.28
N GLY A 91 -16.14 7.73 14.49
CA GLY A 91 -17.45 8.15 15.00
C GLY A 91 -18.58 7.60 14.10
N ASN A 92 -19.40 8.49 13.52
CA ASN A 92 -20.50 8.12 12.64
C ASN A 92 -20.12 8.03 11.14
N LYS A 93 -18.84 8.25 10.79
CA LYS A 93 -18.37 8.22 9.40
C LYS A 93 -17.80 6.85 9.07
N GLY A 94 -18.23 6.26 7.95
CA GLY A 94 -17.61 5.06 7.40
C GLY A 94 -16.16 5.32 6.94
N ALA A 95 -15.44 4.23 6.67
CA ALA A 95 -14.07 4.29 6.19
C ALA A 95 -13.94 5.13 4.90
N ALA A 96 -12.86 5.89 4.78
CA ALA A 96 -12.51 6.55 3.52
C ALA A 96 -11.78 5.55 2.62
N LEU A 97 -12.28 5.41 1.40
CA LEU A 97 -11.75 4.50 0.40
C LEU A 97 -11.10 5.25 -0.75
N THR A 98 -10.17 4.59 -1.40
CA THR A 98 -9.55 5.01 -2.66
C THR A 98 -9.49 3.83 -3.63
N THR A 99 -9.56 4.11 -4.92
CA THR A 99 -9.24 3.14 -5.96
C THR A 99 -7.78 3.24 -6.41
N PHE A 100 -7.04 4.26 -5.97
CA PHE A 100 -5.60 4.36 -6.17
C PHE A 100 -4.90 3.44 -5.17
N VAL A 101 -4.65 2.21 -5.60
CA VAL A 101 -3.94 1.23 -4.77
C VAL A 101 -2.50 1.65 -4.56
N SER A 102 -2.01 1.50 -3.33
CA SER A 102 -0.62 1.70 -2.97
C SER A 102 -0.11 0.48 -2.19
N LEU A 103 0.97 -0.12 -2.66
CA LEU A 103 1.63 -1.27 -2.04
C LEU A 103 2.99 -0.81 -1.52
N ALA A 104 3.18 -0.91 -0.22
CA ALA A 104 4.42 -0.49 0.42
C ALA A 104 5.42 -1.64 0.50
N GLY A 105 6.52 -1.53 -0.26
CA GLY A 105 7.71 -2.34 -0.11
C GLY A 105 8.65 -1.77 0.94
N ARG A 106 9.87 -2.29 0.97
CA ARG A 106 10.92 -1.80 1.85
C ARG A 106 11.44 -0.44 1.39
N PHE A 107 11.83 -0.34 0.14
CA PHE A 107 12.47 0.84 -0.47
C PHE A 107 11.52 1.63 -1.37
N LEU A 108 10.52 0.97 -1.91
CA LEU A 108 9.58 1.50 -2.89
C LEU A 108 8.14 1.47 -2.37
N VAL A 109 7.31 2.34 -2.93
CA VAL A 109 5.85 2.22 -2.89
C VAL A 109 5.38 2.10 -4.33
N LEU A 110 4.75 0.98 -4.66
CA LEU A 110 4.16 0.77 -5.99
C LEU A 110 2.73 1.31 -6.02
N MET A 111 2.43 2.07 -7.07
CA MET A 111 1.09 2.61 -7.37
C MET A 111 0.58 2.00 -8.68
N PRO A 112 -0.02 0.80 -8.65
CA PRO A 112 -0.28 0.00 -9.85
C PRO A 112 -1.20 0.65 -10.90
N ASN A 113 -2.02 1.60 -10.49
CA ASN A 113 -3.01 2.27 -11.34
C ASN A 113 -2.88 3.80 -11.30
N ASN A 114 -1.69 4.31 -11.00
CA ASN A 114 -1.40 5.73 -10.96
C ASN A 114 -0.01 6.05 -11.53
N PRO A 115 0.16 6.06 -12.85
CA PRO A 115 1.46 6.31 -13.49
C PRO A 115 2.01 7.72 -13.23
N LYS A 116 1.15 8.64 -12.79
CA LYS A 116 1.58 10.00 -12.43
C LYS A 116 2.17 10.10 -11.02
N ALA A 117 1.99 9.08 -10.20
CA ALA A 117 2.57 9.03 -8.86
C ALA A 117 4.03 8.61 -8.93
N GLN A 118 4.88 9.52 -9.36
CA GLN A 118 6.32 9.35 -9.38
C GLN A 118 6.96 10.33 -8.39
N GLY A 119 7.85 9.83 -7.57
CA GLY A 119 8.49 10.67 -6.59
C GLY A 119 9.62 9.99 -5.84
N ILE A 120 10.42 10.83 -5.19
CA ILE A 120 11.46 10.41 -4.26
C ILE A 120 11.21 11.15 -2.96
N SER A 121 11.39 10.50 -1.83
CA SER A 121 11.17 11.09 -0.51
C SER A 121 11.82 12.47 -0.39
N ARG A 122 11.05 13.45 0.11
CA ARG A 122 11.53 14.81 0.33
C ARG A 122 12.49 14.94 1.52
N ARG A 123 12.62 13.87 2.31
CA ARG A 123 13.54 13.81 3.46
C ARG A 123 14.99 13.54 3.04
N LEU A 124 15.21 13.09 1.80
CA LEU A 124 16.53 12.82 1.24
C LEU A 124 17.20 14.10 0.75
N ASN A 125 18.53 14.12 0.83
CA ASN A 125 19.36 15.20 0.31
C ASN A 125 19.22 15.36 -1.20
N PRO A 126 19.36 16.58 -1.76
CA PRO A 126 19.24 16.81 -3.20
C PRO A 126 20.15 15.92 -4.07
N SER A 127 21.41 15.76 -3.68
CA SER A 127 22.39 14.93 -4.41
C SER A 127 21.98 13.45 -4.48
N GLU A 128 21.46 12.91 -3.38
CA GLU A 128 20.99 11.53 -3.29
C GLU A 128 19.71 11.32 -4.09
N ARG A 129 18.83 12.32 -4.10
CA ARG A 129 17.61 12.29 -4.92
C ARG A 129 17.93 12.22 -6.41
N ASP A 130 18.95 12.91 -6.88
CA ASP A 130 19.36 12.86 -8.28
C ASP A 130 19.97 11.50 -8.65
N THR A 131 20.77 10.91 -7.76
CA THR A 131 21.31 9.55 -7.92
C THR A 131 20.18 8.50 -7.98
N LEU A 132 19.25 8.56 -7.03
CA LEU A 132 18.09 7.66 -6.99
C LEU A 132 17.19 7.84 -8.22
N LYS A 133 17.03 9.06 -8.72
CA LYS A 133 16.27 9.32 -9.94
C LYS A 133 16.84 8.60 -11.15
N GLN A 134 18.17 8.55 -11.27
CA GLN A 134 18.83 7.80 -12.33
C GLN A 134 18.61 6.29 -12.16
N LYS A 135 18.77 5.75 -10.93
CA LYS A 135 18.52 4.33 -10.64
C LYS A 135 17.05 3.96 -10.93
N VAL A 136 16.09 4.76 -10.50
CA VAL A 136 14.65 4.52 -10.76
C VAL A 136 14.33 4.57 -12.26
N SER A 137 15.00 5.43 -13.02
CA SER A 137 14.81 5.48 -14.48
C SER A 137 15.33 4.23 -15.21
N ALA A 138 16.19 3.45 -14.57
CA ALA A 138 16.70 2.18 -15.08
C ALA A 138 15.82 0.98 -14.68
N LEU A 139 14.90 1.15 -13.71
CA LEU A 139 13.96 0.10 -13.34
C LEU A 139 12.94 -0.16 -14.46
N ASN A 140 12.62 -1.43 -14.67
CA ASN A 140 11.60 -1.83 -15.64
C ASN A 140 10.19 -1.70 -15.03
N ILE A 141 9.69 -0.47 -14.94
CA ILE A 141 8.37 -0.16 -14.37
C ILE A 141 7.34 -0.23 -15.51
N PRO A 142 6.23 -0.99 -15.36
CA PRO A 142 5.14 -0.97 -16.33
C PRO A 142 4.56 0.45 -16.54
N GLU A 143 4.23 0.81 -17.78
CA GLU A 143 3.80 2.17 -18.15
C GLU A 143 2.58 2.70 -17.38
N GLU A 144 1.72 1.78 -16.92
CA GLU A 144 0.50 2.13 -16.18
C GLU A 144 0.74 2.33 -14.68
N MET A 145 1.96 2.09 -14.20
CA MET A 145 2.30 2.10 -12.78
C MET A 145 3.18 3.29 -12.41
N GLY A 146 3.00 3.78 -11.20
CA GLY A 146 3.85 4.78 -10.58
C GLY A 146 4.67 4.20 -9.44
N ILE A 147 5.81 4.83 -9.17
CA ILE A 147 6.68 4.44 -8.05
C ILE A 147 7.10 5.66 -7.24
N ILE A 148 7.11 5.48 -5.93
CA ILE A 148 7.66 6.44 -4.98
C ILE A 148 8.79 5.77 -4.21
N VAL A 149 9.98 6.37 -4.24
CA VAL A 149 11.12 5.90 -3.44
C VAL A 149 10.98 6.41 -2.00
N ARG A 150 11.03 5.47 -1.05
CA ARG A 150 11.01 5.75 0.39
C ARG A 150 12.37 6.25 0.86
N THR A 151 12.41 6.80 2.08
CA THR A 151 13.68 7.19 2.73
C THR A 151 14.63 6.01 2.92
N ALA A 152 14.11 4.81 3.16
CA ALA A 152 14.89 3.58 3.28
C ALA A 152 15.61 3.16 1.98
N GLY A 153 15.25 3.73 0.83
CA GLY A 153 15.96 3.53 -0.44
C GLY A 153 17.23 4.35 -0.60
N GLU A 154 17.59 5.19 0.39
CA GLU A 154 18.83 5.94 0.41
C GLU A 154 20.05 5.02 0.35
N GLY A 155 20.99 5.34 -0.54
CA GLY A 155 22.23 4.56 -0.69
C GLY A 155 22.08 3.17 -1.33
N LYS A 156 20.84 2.73 -1.60
CA LYS A 156 20.60 1.37 -2.11
C LYS A 156 21.01 1.20 -3.56
N GLU A 157 21.49 -0.01 -3.89
CA GLU A 157 21.89 -0.35 -5.25
C GLU A 157 20.68 -0.67 -6.12
N LEU A 158 20.87 -0.61 -7.44
CA LEU A 158 19.80 -0.87 -8.41
C LEU A 158 19.18 -2.26 -8.20
N THR A 159 19.99 -3.26 -7.95
CA THR A 159 19.56 -4.64 -7.72
C THR A 159 18.63 -4.79 -6.52
N GLU A 160 18.87 -4.06 -5.43
CA GLU A 160 18.01 -4.06 -4.25
C GLU A 160 16.64 -3.42 -4.55
N LEU A 161 16.63 -2.36 -5.33
CA LEU A 161 15.39 -1.71 -5.80
C LEU A 161 14.61 -2.60 -6.79
N GLU A 162 15.31 -3.35 -7.65
CA GLU A 162 14.71 -4.33 -8.56
C GLU A 162 14.03 -5.47 -7.79
N TRP A 163 14.66 -6.02 -6.76
CA TRP A 163 14.05 -7.06 -5.93
C TRP A 163 12.79 -6.58 -5.21
N ASP A 164 12.82 -5.37 -4.65
CA ASP A 164 11.64 -4.79 -3.98
C ASP A 164 10.50 -4.54 -5.00
N LEU A 165 10.84 -4.07 -6.21
CA LEU A 165 9.89 -3.91 -7.30
C LEU A 165 9.27 -5.24 -7.73
N ASP A 166 10.09 -6.27 -7.96
CA ASP A 166 9.63 -7.60 -8.36
C ASP A 166 8.70 -8.22 -7.32
N TYR A 167 9.01 -8.03 -6.03
CA TYR A 167 8.13 -8.46 -4.95
C TYR A 167 6.78 -7.75 -5.02
N LEU A 168 6.76 -6.42 -5.18
CA LEU A 168 5.54 -5.62 -5.25
C LEU A 168 4.69 -5.96 -6.48
N LEU A 169 5.32 -6.25 -7.61
CA LEU A 169 4.63 -6.70 -8.83
C LEU A 169 3.95 -8.06 -8.61
N LYS A 170 4.64 -9.01 -7.98
CA LYS A 170 4.05 -10.33 -7.62
C LYS A 170 2.87 -10.19 -6.66
N VAL A 171 2.97 -9.29 -5.67
CA VAL A 171 1.84 -9.00 -4.76
C VAL A 171 0.66 -8.43 -5.53
N TRP A 172 0.91 -7.51 -6.47
CA TRP A 172 -0.15 -6.94 -7.31
C TRP A 172 -0.81 -7.98 -8.20
N ASP A 173 -0.05 -8.85 -8.83
CA ASP A 173 -0.57 -9.95 -9.66
C ASP A 173 -1.45 -10.90 -8.83
N ALA A 174 -1.02 -11.25 -7.63
CA ALA A 174 -1.82 -12.06 -6.71
C ALA A 174 -3.14 -11.38 -6.30
N ILE A 175 -3.14 -10.06 -6.11
CA ILE A 175 -4.35 -9.27 -5.84
C ILE A 175 -5.32 -9.32 -7.04
N LEU A 176 -4.80 -9.16 -8.26
CA LEU A 176 -5.62 -9.25 -9.47
C LEU A 176 -6.20 -10.65 -9.66
N GLU A 177 -5.41 -11.70 -9.44
CA GLU A 177 -5.87 -13.07 -9.52
C GLU A 177 -6.98 -13.35 -8.48
N ALA A 178 -6.77 -12.97 -7.22
CA ALA A 178 -7.76 -13.13 -6.16
C ALA A 178 -9.07 -12.36 -6.48
N ASN A 179 -8.98 -11.19 -7.11
CA ASN A 179 -10.15 -10.42 -7.53
C ASN A 179 -11.02 -11.17 -8.56
N LEU A 180 -10.44 -12.07 -9.36
CA LEU A 180 -11.18 -12.86 -10.35
C LEU A 180 -11.86 -14.10 -9.77
N GLN A 181 -11.41 -14.59 -8.60
CA GLN A 181 -11.84 -15.89 -8.05
C GLN A 181 -13.27 -15.89 -7.53
N LYS A 182 -13.78 -14.76 -7.00
CA LYS A 182 -15.14 -14.68 -6.44
C LYS A 182 -15.71 -13.27 -6.50
N ASN A 183 -17.06 -13.19 -6.37
CA ASN A 183 -17.77 -11.91 -6.30
C ASN A 183 -17.55 -11.24 -4.94
N GLY A 184 -17.59 -9.88 -4.95
CA GLY A 184 -17.51 -9.09 -3.73
C GLY A 184 -18.76 -9.17 -2.85
N PRO A 185 -18.75 -8.63 -1.61
CA PRO A 185 -17.56 -7.99 -1.02
C PRO A 185 -16.66 -9.00 -0.28
N PHE A 186 -15.34 -8.86 -0.37
CA PHE A 186 -14.40 -9.62 0.44
C PHE A 186 -13.02 -8.94 0.53
N LEU A 187 -12.25 -9.31 1.57
CA LEU A 187 -10.87 -8.89 1.74
C LEU A 187 -9.98 -9.64 0.73
N ILE A 188 -9.26 -8.90 -0.12
CA ILE A 188 -8.29 -9.46 -1.08
C ILE A 188 -6.90 -9.51 -0.46
N TYR A 189 -6.46 -8.40 0.13
CA TYR A 189 -5.12 -8.24 0.69
C TYR A 189 -5.19 -7.55 2.04
N LYS A 190 -4.55 -8.15 3.05
CA LYS A 190 -4.38 -7.56 4.37
C LYS A 190 -3.04 -6.84 4.40
N GLU A 191 -3.04 -5.54 4.74
CA GLU A 191 -1.80 -4.80 5.01
C GLU A 191 -1.07 -5.46 6.18
N SER A 192 0.24 -5.38 6.12
CA SER A 192 1.13 -5.98 7.11
C SER A 192 0.77 -5.53 8.53
N ASP A 193 0.84 -6.47 9.47
CA ASP A 193 0.72 -6.18 10.89
C ASP A 193 1.94 -5.39 11.44
N VAL A 194 1.92 -5.11 12.73
CA VAL A 194 2.98 -4.33 13.38
C VAL A 194 4.35 -4.98 13.25
N ILE A 195 4.43 -6.32 13.29
CA ILE A 195 5.69 -7.08 13.22
C ILE A 195 6.34 -6.85 11.85
N ILE A 196 5.60 -7.18 10.80
CA ILE A 196 6.10 -7.05 9.42
C ILE A 196 6.40 -5.59 9.07
N ARG A 197 5.54 -4.65 9.51
CA ARG A 197 5.81 -3.23 9.30
C ARG A 197 7.08 -2.78 10.01
N SER A 198 7.31 -3.22 11.24
CA SER A 198 8.50 -2.87 12.01
C SER A 198 9.76 -3.42 11.36
N LEU A 199 9.76 -4.68 10.94
CA LEU A 199 10.86 -5.27 10.19
C LEU A 199 11.16 -4.50 8.90
N ARG A 200 10.11 -4.25 8.10
CA ARG A 200 10.24 -3.53 6.83
C ARG A 200 10.78 -2.11 7.00
N ASP A 201 10.33 -1.39 8.02
CA ASP A 201 10.57 0.04 8.14
C ASP A 201 11.78 0.38 9.02
N TYR A 202 12.17 -0.48 9.97
CA TYR A 202 13.21 -0.18 10.96
C TYR A 202 14.45 -1.08 10.87
N VAL A 203 14.35 -2.32 10.36
CA VAL A 203 15.54 -3.18 10.25
C VAL A 203 16.44 -2.65 9.11
N ARG A 204 17.57 -2.12 9.50
CA ARG A 204 18.62 -1.58 8.62
C ARG A 204 19.93 -2.31 8.89
N GLU A 205 20.97 -2.00 8.15
CA GLU A 205 22.31 -2.57 8.31
C GLU A 205 22.96 -2.27 9.68
N ASP A 206 22.48 -1.24 10.37
CA ASP A 206 22.93 -0.83 11.71
C ASP A 206 22.13 -1.48 12.86
N VAL A 207 21.22 -2.40 12.55
CA VAL A 207 20.48 -3.20 13.54
C VAL A 207 21.23 -4.50 13.80
N ASP A 208 21.70 -4.67 15.04
CA ASP A 208 22.48 -5.84 15.45
C ASP A 208 21.59 -7.03 15.81
N GLU A 209 20.41 -6.77 16.42
CA GLU A 209 19.52 -7.83 16.96
C GLU A 209 18.05 -7.43 16.88
N VAL A 210 17.19 -8.41 16.59
CA VAL A 210 15.73 -8.29 16.70
C VAL A 210 15.22 -9.31 17.69
N TRP A 211 14.58 -8.85 18.76
CA TRP A 211 14.06 -9.71 19.81
C TRP A 211 12.55 -9.90 19.66
N ILE A 212 12.13 -11.17 19.60
CA ILE A 212 10.72 -11.55 19.44
C ILE A 212 10.36 -12.52 20.55
N ASP A 213 9.30 -12.24 21.27
CA ASP A 213 8.92 -12.92 22.52
C ASP A 213 7.99 -14.12 22.33
N THR A 214 7.40 -14.30 21.13
CA THR A 214 6.52 -15.42 20.85
C THR A 214 6.93 -16.18 19.59
N GLN A 215 6.74 -17.51 19.60
CA GLN A 215 7.09 -18.36 18.46
C GLN A 215 6.28 -17.99 17.21
N GLU A 216 4.99 -17.68 17.36
CA GLU A 216 4.12 -17.31 16.23
C GLU A 216 4.62 -16.04 15.52
N ALA A 217 4.98 -15.01 16.30
CA ALA A 217 5.54 -13.77 15.78
C ALA A 217 6.93 -13.99 15.14
N TYR A 218 7.73 -14.88 15.73
CA TYR A 218 9.04 -15.25 15.18
C TYR A 218 8.91 -15.96 13.83
N ASP A 219 8.04 -16.95 13.72
CA ASP A 219 7.83 -17.70 12.48
C ASP A 219 7.35 -16.76 11.36
N GLN A 220 6.45 -15.84 11.67
CA GLN A 220 5.98 -14.82 10.74
C GLN A 220 7.09 -13.86 10.31
N ALA A 221 7.92 -13.44 11.25
CA ALA A 221 9.07 -12.56 10.99
C ALA A 221 10.09 -13.23 10.06
N ILE A 222 10.46 -14.49 10.33
CA ILE A 222 11.40 -15.26 9.50
C ILE A 222 10.85 -15.46 8.09
N GLU A 223 9.58 -15.83 7.95
CA GLU A 223 8.97 -15.99 6.62
C GLU A 223 9.04 -14.70 5.80
N PHE A 224 8.84 -13.55 6.44
CA PHE A 224 8.96 -12.25 5.77
C PHE A 224 10.42 -11.93 5.41
N VAL A 225 11.36 -12.10 6.36
CA VAL A 225 12.79 -11.80 6.16
C VAL A 225 13.36 -12.64 5.02
N ASP A 226 13.10 -13.95 5.01
CA ASP A 226 13.58 -14.86 3.97
C ASP A 226 13.08 -14.48 2.56
N ARG A 227 11.87 -13.93 2.47
CA ARG A 227 11.28 -13.52 1.19
C ARG A 227 11.74 -12.15 0.70
N VAL A 228 11.89 -11.20 1.62
CA VAL A 228 12.03 -9.77 1.27
C VAL A 228 13.41 -9.22 1.62
N MET A 229 14.09 -9.85 2.57
CA MET A 229 15.35 -9.37 3.14
C MET A 229 16.34 -10.52 3.39
N PRO A 230 16.62 -11.41 2.43
CA PRO A 230 17.41 -12.63 2.66
C PRO A 230 18.84 -12.35 3.16
N GLU A 231 19.38 -11.17 2.89
CA GLU A 231 20.68 -10.74 3.38
C GLU A 231 20.72 -10.47 4.90
N GLN A 232 19.54 -10.33 5.52
CA GLN A 232 19.37 -10.03 6.94
C GLN A 232 18.77 -11.19 7.74
N SER A 233 18.75 -12.39 7.17
CA SER A 233 18.21 -13.59 7.85
C SER A 233 19.02 -14.05 9.07
N ASN A 234 20.17 -13.44 9.33
CA ASN A 234 21.05 -13.76 10.47
C ASN A 234 20.95 -12.76 11.65
N ILE A 235 20.02 -11.82 11.63
CA ILE A 235 19.84 -10.79 12.68
C ILE A 235 18.99 -11.32 13.83
#